data_6cb65e8bafbf988d24b8f20e0b0d6456
#
_entry.id   6cb65e8bafbf988d24b8f20e0b0d6456
#
_cell.length_a   1.000
_cell.length_b   1.000
_cell.length_c   1.000
_cell.angle_alpha   90.00
_cell.angle_beta   90.00
_cell.angle_gamma   90.00
#
_symmetry.space_group_name_H-M   'P 1'
#
loop_
_entity.id
_entity.type
_entity.pdbx_description
1 polymer ?
#
loop_
_entity_poly.entity_id
_entity_poly.type
_entity_poly.pdbx_seq_one_letter_code
_entity_poly.pdbx_strand_id
1 'polypeptide(L)'
;MSTSSRCLVRGSVNIDEFFHLPHIVRPGETISSTGLTKRAGGKGANQAFAVARAGGQVELDGAIGDDGIWVKEMLESAGVGTDKLKIVKDEVTGRAVIQSAADGENSIVLHAGANYYLPSPTPITSLATYTHLLVQNEVPLSSTLAYLTAAGQSSPPLTSVFNPSPMLTPAQLREFPWKHLSWLIVNEGELGDLLLAFGSSANPGEAKEDELQAKASAGILELHENDYFSKNVGIICTLGAKGILYYEPGKEVGYLPAAKLQNPVKDTTGAGDCFAGYFVAGLMRGKSLQDALKTCLVACGICVENEGAMESVPTLDAVKERLA
;
A
#
# COMPACT_ATOMS: atom_id res chain seq x y z
N MET A 1 5.21 -29.08 13.09
CA MET A 1 4.89 -28.84 11.67
C MET A 1 5.06 -27.34 11.43
N SER A 2 5.96 -26.93 10.54
CA SER A 2 6.09 -25.51 10.19
C SER A 2 4.78 -25.08 9.52
N THR A 3 3.99 -24.22 10.16
CA THR A 3 2.82 -23.60 9.53
C THR A 3 3.33 -22.76 8.36
N SER A 4 2.86 -23.05 7.15
CA SER A 4 3.19 -22.20 6.00
C SER A 4 2.78 -20.76 6.28
N SER A 5 3.69 -19.81 6.03
CA SER A 5 3.40 -18.38 6.23
C SER A 5 2.24 -17.95 5.34
N ARG A 6 1.25 -17.25 5.92
CA ARG A 6 0.05 -16.78 5.24
C ARG A 6 -0.24 -15.33 5.62
N CYS A 7 -0.52 -14.49 4.63
CA CYS A 7 -0.87 -13.09 4.81
C CYS A 7 -2.38 -12.88 4.70
N LEU A 8 -2.94 -12.08 5.60
CA LEU A 8 -4.25 -11.47 5.44
C LEU A 8 -4.05 -10.02 5.02
N VAL A 9 -4.65 -9.61 3.92
CA VAL A 9 -4.78 -8.20 3.56
C VAL A 9 -6.17 -7.75 3.92
N ARG A 10 -6.29 -6.78 4.84
CA ARG A 10 -7.56 -6.10 5.12
C ARG A 10 -7.54 -4.76 4.42
N GLY A 11 -8.35 -4.59 3.36
CA GLY A 11 -8.25 -3.39 2.55
C GLY A 11 -9.33 -3.24 1.49
N SER A 12 -9.16 -2.23 0.67
CA SER A 12 -10.08 -1.77 -0.37
C SER A 12 -9.98 -2.56 -1.66
N VAL A 13 -11.07 -2.52 -2.41
CA VAL A 13 -11.14 -2.89 -3.83
C VAL A 13 -11.83 -1.75 -4.57
N ASN A 14 -11.20 -1.22 -5.62
CA ASN A 14 -11.76 -0.16 -6.43
C ASN A 14 -11.83 -0.56 -7.91
N ILE A 15 -12.71 0.10 -8.64
CA ILE A 15 -12.68 0.19 -10.09
C ILE A 15 -12.20 1.59 -10.44
N ASP A 16 -11.03 1.70 -11.05
CA ASP A 16 -10.45 2.96 -11.49
C ASP A 16 -10.95 3.27 -12.90
N GLU A 17 -11.71 4.36 -13.04
CA GLU A 17 -12.33 4.80 -14.31
C GLU A 17 -11.60 6.05 -14.84
N PHE A 18 -10.79 5.87 -15.87
CA PHE A 18 -10.02 6.94 -16.52
C PHE A 18 -10.81 7.55 -17.65
N PHE A 19 -11.27 8.78 -17.47
CA PHE A 19 -11.87 9.60 -18.53
C PHE A 19 -10.77 10.40 -19.21
N HIS A 20 -10.47 10.06 -20.47
CA HIS A 20 -9.47 10.77 -21.26
C HIS A 20 -10.07 12.06 -21.81
N LEU A 21 -9.48 13.21 -21.45
CA LEU A 21 -10.01 14.53 -21.68
C LEU A 21 -8.96 15.45 -22.36
N PRO A 22 -9.37 16.46 -23.11
CA PRO A 22 -8.43 17.46 -23.61
C PRO A 22 -7.82 18.33 -22.48
N HIS A 23 -8.56 18.56 -21.40
CA HIS A 23 -8.14 19.27 -20.19
C HIS A 23 -9.05 18.86 -19.02
N ILE A 24 -8.65 19.16 -17.77
CA ILE A 24 -9.49 18.94 -16.59
C ILE A 24 -10.75 19.81 -16.66
N VAL A 25 -11.92 19.21 -16.42
CA VAL A 25 -13.23 19.91 -16.52
C VAL A 25 -13.29 21.05 -15.52
N ARG A 26 -13.65 22.25 -15.99
CA ARG A 26 -13.78 23.46 -15.19
C ARG A 26 -15.18 23.54 -14.56
N PRO A 27 -15.35 24.29 -13.46
CA PRO A 27 -16.67 24.53 -12.88
C PRO A 27 -17.67 25.09 -13.92
N GLY A 28 -18.82 24.43 -14.08
CA GLY A 28 -19.85 24.80 -15.03
C GLY A 28 -19.64 24.38 -16.49
N GLU A 29 -18.52 23.73 -16.80
CA GLU A 29 -18.21 23.23 -18.14
C GLU A 29 -18.80 21.82 -18.36
N THR A 30 -19.20 21.55 -19.60
CA THR A 30 -19.59 20.21 -20.07
C THR A 30 -18.74 19.87 -21.28
N ILE A 31 -17.95 18.80 -21.17
CA ILE A 31 -17.14 18.29 -22.30
C ILE A 31 -17.35 16.80 -22.49
N SER A 32 -17.07 16.31 -23.69
CA SER A 32 -17.07 14.88 -23.98
C SER A 32 -15.68 14.30 -23.79
N SER A 33 -15.60 13.14 -23.15
CA SER A 33 -14.35 12.37 -23.12
C SER A 33 -14.01 11.79 -24.49
N THR A 34 -12.74 11.67 -24.79
CA THR A 34 -12.24 11.01 -25.98
C THR A 34 -12.13 9.48 -25.83
N GLY A 35 -12.20 9.00 -24.57
CA GLY A 35 -12.16 7.57 -24.25
C GLY A 35 -12.44 7.33 -22.78
N LEU A 36 -12.80 6.08 -22.45
CA LEU A 36 -12.97 5.58 -21.09
C LEU A 36 -12.20 4.28 -20.94
N THR A 37 -11.28 4.23 -19.98
CA THR A 37 -10.56 3.01 -19.60
C THR A 37 -10.94 2.63 -18.17
N LYS A 38 -11.21 1.34 -17.94
CA LYS A 38 -11.46 0.80 -16.60
C LYS A 38 -10.33 -0.13 -16.22
N ARG A 39 -9.82 0.02 -15.00
CA ARG A 39 -8.80 -0.87 -14.44
C ARG A 39 -9.20 -1.32 -13.03
N ALA A 40 -8.68 -2.46 -12.62
CA ALA A 40 -8.77 -2.88 -11.23
C ALA A 40 -7.83 -2.03 -10.39
N GLY A 41 -8.30 -1.63 -9.20
CA GLY A 41 -7.57 -0.77 -8.27
C GLY A 41 -7.98 -0.99 -6.83
N GLY A 42 -7.66 -0.01 -5.99
CA GLY A 42 -7.78 -0.08 -4.55
C GLY A 42 -6.53 -0.67 -3.89
N LYS A 43 -6.00 0.03 -2.89
CA LYS A 43 -4.72 -0.34 -2.25
C LYS A 43 -4.74 -1.75 -1.68
N GLY A 44 -5.86 -2.18 -1.08
CA GLY A 44 -6.00 -3.54 -0.56
C GLY A 44 -5.84 -4.59 -1.65
N ALA A 45 -6.54 -4.43 -2.76
CA ALA A 45 -6.50 -5.33 -3.91
C ALA A 45 -5.12 -5.32 -4.59
N ASN A 46 -4.55 -4.12 -4.84
CA ASN A 46 -3.22 -3.96 -5.44
C ASN A 46 -2.14 -4.65 -4.59
N GLN A 47 -2.16 -4.45 -3.27
CA GLN A 47 -1.17 -5.01 -2.37
C GLN A 47 -1.35 -6.53 -2.22
N ALA A 48 -2.59 -7.04 -2.16
CA ALA A 48 -2.84 -8.49 -2.15
C ALA A 48 -2.36 -9.16 -3.44
N PHE A 49 -2.64 -8.54 -4.59
CA PHE A 49 -2.14 -8.98 -5.90
C PHE A 49 -0.60 -9.03 -5.92
N ALA A 50 0.06 -7.99 -5.39
CA ALA A 50 1.51 -7.94 -5.32
C ALA A 50 2.10 -9.02 -4.39
N VAL A 51 1.46 -9.34 -3.25
CA VAL A 51 1.89 -10.46 -2.39
C VAL A 51 1.81 -11.77 -3.15
N ALA A 52 0.72 -12.03 -3.89
CA ALA A 52 0.54 -13.26 -4.68
C ALA A 52 1.59 -13.34 -5.80
N ARG A 53 1.79 -12.27 -6.58
CA ARG A 53 2.79 -12.19 -7.66
C ARG A 53 4.22 -12.39 -7.12
N ALA A 54 4.48 -11.97 -5.89
CA ALA A 54 5.72 -12.22 -5.18
C ALA A 54 5.84 -13.65 -4.61
N GLY A 55 4.88 -14.54 -4.86
CA GLY A 55 4.88 -15.94 -4.41
C GLY A 55 4.44 -16.13 -2.95
N GLY A 56 3.79 -15.15 -2.33
CA GLY A 56 3.22 -15.27 -0.99
C GLY A 56 1.81 -15.87 -1.01
N GLN A 57 1.48 -16.68 0.00
CA GLN A 57 0.10 -17.11 0.22
C GLN A 57 -0.69 -15.95 0.88
N VAL A 58 -1.70 -15.47 0.21
CA VAL A 58 -2.45 -14.28 0.62
C VAL A 58 -3.95 -14.45 0.47
N GLU A 59 -4.70 -13.85 1.35
CA GLU A 59 -6.16 -13.73 1.28
C GLU A 59 -6.55 -12.27 1.46
N LEU A 60 -7.50 -11.80 0.66
CA LEU A 60 -8.05 -10.45 0.74
C LEU A 60 -9.37 -10.46 1.52
N ASP A 61 -9.43 -9.69 2.60
CA ASP A 61 -10.63 -9.38 3.34
C ASP A 61 -11.07 -7.95 2.99
N GLY A 62 -12.16 -7.85 2.26
CA GLY A 62 -12.67 -6.60 1.70
C GLY A 62 -14.11 -6.72 1.28
N ALA A 63 -14.58 -5.78 0.47
CA ALA A 63 -15.93 -5.82 -0.09
C ALA A 63 -15.98 -5.19 -1.48
N ILE A 64 -16.86 -5.75 -2.31
CA ILE A 64 -17.19 -5.27 -3.67
C ILE A 64 -18.71 -5.27 -3.85
N GLY A 65 -19.19 -4.51 -4.81
CA GLY A 65 -20.53 -4.69 -5.36
C GLY A 65 -20.57 -5.77 -6.44
N ASP A 66 -21.75 -6.04 -6.98
CA ASP A 66 -21.90 -6.99 -8.11
C ASP A 66 -21.10 -6.58 -9.36
N ASP A 67 -20.88 -5.29 -9.54
CA ASP A 67 -20.10 -4.71 -10.63
C ASP A 67 -18.59 -4.94 -10.52
N GLY A 68 -18.10 -5.40 -9.37
CA GLY A 68 -16.70 -5.72 -9.10
C GLY A 68 -16.31 -7.18 -9.25
N ILE A 69 -17.21 -8.07 -9.68
CA ILE A 69 -16.95 -9.52 -9.80
C ILE A 69 -15.73 -9.79 -10.69
N TRP A 70 -15.57 -9.07 -11.79
CA TRP A 70 -14.41 -9.20 -12.68
C TRP A 70 -13.08 -8.88 -11.99
N VAL A 71 -13.06 -7.95 -11.01
CA VAL A 71 -11.86 -7.67 -10.20
C VAL A 71 -11.55 -8.85 -9.30
N LYS A 72 -12.58 -9.46 -8.68
CA LYS A 72 -12.42 -10.69 -7.89
C LYS A 72 -11.81 -11.81 -8.72
N GLU A 73 -12.32 -12.05 -9.93
CA GLU A 73 -11.81 -13.07 -10.86
C GLU A 73 -10.34 -12.80 -11.24
N MET A 74 -9.99 -11.53 -11.47
CA MET A 74 -8.60 -11.13 -11.74
C MET A 74 -7.69 -11.45 -10.55
N LEU A 75 -8.10 -11.15 -9.33
CA LEU A 75 -7.37 -11.46 -8.10
C LEU A 75 -7.17 -12.98 -7.93
N GLU A 76 -8.22 -13.77 -8.14
CA GLU A 76 -8.18 -15.24 -8.07
C GLU A 76 -7.21 -15.82 -9.12
N SER A 77 -7.21 -15.28 -10.33
CA SER A 77 -6.31 -15.72 -11.40
C SER A 77 -4.83 -15.50 -11.05
N ALA A 78 -4.53 -14.52 -10.19
CA ALA A 78 -3.20 -14.25 -9.67
C ALA A 78 -2.84 -15.07 -8.42
N GLY A 79 -3.78 -15.86 -7.89
CA GLY A 79 -3.57 -16.69 -6.70
C GLY A 79 -3.92 -16.00 -5.37
N VAL A 80 -4.66 -14.89 -5.40
CA VAL A 80 -5.21 -14.27 -4.19
C VAL A 80 -6.44 -15.07 -3.73
N GLY A 81 -6.47 -15.48 -2.47
CA GLY A 81 -7.69 -16.05 -1.86
C GLY A 81 -8.74 -14.95 -1.67
N THR A 82 -9.97 -15.21 -2.08
CA THR A 82 -11.08 -14.24 -2.06
C THR A 82 -12.28 -14.71 -1.24
N ASP A 83 -12.14 -15.77 -0.44
CA ASP A 83 -13.24 -16.31 0.39
C ASP A 83 -13.79 -15.29 1.41
N LYS A 84 -12.96 -14.29 1.76
CA LYS A 84 -13.34 -13.19 2.66
C LYS A 84 -13.74 -11.90 1.92
N LEU A 85 -13.68 -11.90 0.60
CA LEU A 85 -14.14 -10.79 -0.20
C LEU A 85 -15.66 -10.83 -0.32
N LYS A 86 -16.32 -9.93 0.41
CA LYS A 86 -17.79 -9.87 0.48
C LYS A 86 -18.36 -9.20 -0.77
N ILE A 87 -19.35 -9.83 -1.40
CA ILE A 87 -20.18 -9.19 -2.41
C ILE A 87 -21.36 -8.55 -1.69
N VAL A 88 -21.47 -7.23 -1.80
CA VAL A 88 -22.53 -6.44 -1.15
C VAL A 88 -23.59 -6.10 -2.18
N LYS A 89 -24.76 -6.71 -2.02
CA LYS A 89 -25.89 -6.48 -2.92
C LYS A 89 -26.37 -5.03 -2.84
N ASP A 90 -26.76 -4.47 -3.96
CA ASP A 90 -27.30 -3.11 -4.10
C ASP A 90 -26.28 -1.98 -3.77
N GLU A 91 -25.00 -2.34 -3.61
CA GLU A 91 -23.88 -1.38 -3.49
C GLU A 91 -22.97 -1.45 -4.72
N VAL A 92 -22.34 -0.31 -5.06
CA VAL A 92 -21.29 -0.29 -6.08
C VAL A 92 -19.93 -0.61 -5.45
N THR A 93 -19.05 -1.24 -6.21
CA THR A 93 -17.64 -1.36 -5.81
C THR A 93 -17.02 0.03 -5.63
N GLY A 94 -16.05 0.17 -4.74
CA GLY A 94 -15.29 1.41 -4.59
C GLY A 94 -14.81 1.94 -5.96
N ARG A 95 -14.76 3.24 -6.13
CA ARG A 95 -14.39 3.85 -7.41
C ARG A 95 -13.38 4.97 -7.24
N ALA A 96 -12.46 5.04 -8.20
CA ALA A 96 -11.71 6.24 -8.48
C ALA A 96 -12.15 6.74 -9.86
N VAL A 97 -12.83 7.90 -9.91
CA VAL A 97 -13.16 8.60 -11.15
C VAL A 97 -11.99 9.53 -11.46
N ILE A 98 -11.25 9.23 -12.51
CA ILE A 98 -9.99 9.88 -12.84
C ILE A 98 -10.17 10.66 -14.14
N GLN A 99 -10.09 11.98 -14.07
CA GLN A 99 -9.92 12.82 -15.22
C GLN A 99 -8.45 12.81 -15.62
N SER A 100 -8.16 12.33 -16.82
CA SER A 100 -6.78 12.26 -17.36
C SER A 100 -6.69 13.20 -18.56
N ALA A 101 -6.02 14.33 -18.39
CA ALA A 101 -5.89 15.35 -19.42
C ALA A 101 -4.72 15.06 -20.36
N ALA A 102 -4.83 15.58 -21.60
CA ALA A 102 -3.83 15.38 -22.65
C ALA A 102 -2.45 16.01 -22.33
N ASP A 103 -2.41 17.00 -21.44
CA ASP A 103 -1.20 17.67 -20.94
C ASP A 103 -0.50 16.89 -19.79
N GLY A 104 -1.11 15.77 -19.34
CA GLY A 104 -0.60 14.94 -18.25
C GLY A 104 -1.16 15.30 -16.86
N GLU A 105 -1.97 16.36 -16.74
CA GLU A 105 -2.66 16.65 -15.49
C GLU A 105 -3.76 15.62 -15.19
N ASN A 106 -4.05 15.40 -13.92
CA ASN A 106 -5.16 14.57 -13.49
C ASN A 106 -5.95 15.19 -12.34
N SER A 107 -7.18 14.72 -12.20
CA SER A 107 -8.05 15.04 -11.06
C SER A 107 -8.82 13.77 -10.69
N ILE A 108 -8.86 13.44 -9.40
CA ILE A 108 -9.39 12.16 -8.92
C ILE A 108 -10.49 12.41 -7.90
N VAL A 109 -11.64 11.77 -8.13
CA VAL A 109 -12.74 11.71 -7.17
C VAL A 109 -12.88 10.28 -6.69
N LEU A 110 -12.76 10.07 -5.38
CA LEU A 110 -12.95 8.77 -4.76
C LEU A 110 -14.39 8.60 -4.26
N HIS A 111 -14.96 7.42 -4.51
CA HIS A 111 -16.21 6.97 -3.93
C HIS A 111 -15.96 5.64 -3.22
N ALA A 112 -16.23 5.59 -1.93
CA ALA A 112 -15.89 4.41 -1.11
C ALA A 112 -16.73 3.18 -1.47
N GLY A 113 -18.01 3.35 -1.83
CA GLY A 113 -18.91 2.23 -2.17
C GLY A 113 -18.86 1.11 -1.15
N ALA A 114 -18.81 -0.12 -1.62
CA ALA A 114 -18.78 -1.33 -0.80
C ALA A 114 -17.60 -1.38 0.20
N ASN A 115 -16.49 -0.65 -0.03
CA ASN A 115 -15.37 -0.60 0.92
C ASN A 115 -15.80 -0.10 2.31
N TYR A 116 -16.85 0.74 2.37
CA TYR A 116 -17.36 1.32 3.61
C TYR A 116 -18.63 0.64 4.13
N TYR A 117 -19.14 -0.37 3.41
CA TYR A 117 -20.38 -1.06 3.78
C TYR A 117 -20.22 -2.01 4.98
N LEU A 118 -19.03 -2.29 5.44
CA LEU A 118 -18.81 -3.30 6.49
C LEU A 118 -19.44 -2.86 7.82
N PRO A 119 -20.30 -3.71 8.42
CA PRO A 119 -20.89 -3.42 9.71
C PRO A 119 -19.81 -3.27 10.79
N SER A 120 -19.94 -2.26 11.63
CA SER A 120 -19.07 -2.08 12.80
C SER A 120 -19.73 -2.71 14.04
N PRO A 121 -19.00 -3.41 14.90
CA PRO A 121 -17.64 -3.90 14.70
C PRO A 121 -17.62 -5.06 13.70
N THR A 122 -16.70 -5.02 12.75
CA THR A 122 -16.49 -6.16 11.87
C THR A 122 -16.12 -7.37 12.74
N PRO A 123 -16.82 -8.50 12.66
CA PRO A 123 -16.38 -9.69 13.36
C PRO A 123 -15.00 -10.04 12.81
N ILE A 124 -13.96 -9.87 13.64
CA ILE A 124 -12.63 -10.30 13.26
C ILE A 124 -12.68 -11.80 13.19
N THR A 125 -12.72 -12.34 11.98
CA THR A 125 -12.55 -13.76 11.76
C THR A 125 -11.23 -14.20 12.40
N SER A 126 -11.19 -15.39 12.98
CA SER A 126 -9.99 -15.91 13.65
C SER A 126 -8.75 -15.63 12.81
N LEU A 127 -7.78 -14.90 13.37
CA LEU A 127 -6.48 -14.65 12.76
C LEU A 127 -5.51 -15.84 12.93
N ALA A 128 -5.94 -16.91 13.59
CA ALA A 128 -5.07 -18.05 13.98
C ALA A 128 -4.39 -18.77 12.80
N THR A 129 -4.91 -18.62 11.59
CA THR A 129 -4.32 -19.24 10.38
C THR A 129 -3.35 -18.34 9.64
N TYR A 130 -3.19 -17.10 10.08
CA TYR A 130 -2.32 -16.11 9.46
C TYR A 130 -1.08 -15.86 10.31
N THR A 131 -0.01 -15.44 9.65
CA THR A 131 1.25 -15.05 10.27
C THR A 131 1.57 -13.58 10.01
N HIS A 132 0.96 -13.01 8.98
CA HIS A 132 1.16 -11.62 8.56
C HIS A 132 -0.19 -10.92 8.33
N LEU A 133 -0.21 -9.63 8.63
CA LEU A 133 -1.32 -8.71 8.35
C LEU A 133 -0.80 -7.51 7.57
N LEU A 134 -1.47 -7.16 6.48
CA LEU A 134 -1.17 -5.97 5.69
C LEU A 134 -2.42 -5.10 5.60
N VAL A 135 -2.30 -3.83 5.99
CA VAL A 135 -3.43 -2.89 6.04
C VAL A 135 -3.07 -1.52 5.46
N GLN A 136 -4.08 -0.81 4.97
CA GLN A 136 -4.00 0.54 4.42
C GLN A 136 -5.13 1.38 5.02
N ASN A 137 -5.41 2.57 4.45
CA ASN A 137 -6.43 3.48 4.99
C ASN A 137 -7.54 3.84 3.98
N GLU A 138 -7.95 2.91 3.12
CA GLU A 138 -9.09 3.09 2.20
C GLU A 138 -10.36 2.34 2.62
N VAL A 139 -10.38 1.83 3.85
CA VAL A 139 -11.55 1.21 4.49
C VAL A 139 -11.83 1.95 5.80
N PRO A 140 -13.00 1.75 6.45
CA PRO A 140 -13.27 2.40 7.74
C PRO A 140 -12.13 2.20 8.73
N LEU A 141 -11.59 3.29 9.28
CA LEU A 141 -10.46 3.27 10.21
C LEU A 141 -10.72 2.34 11.40
N SER A 142 -11.95 2.29 11.90
CA SER A 142 -12.35 1.36 12.98
C SER A 142 -12.03 -0.09 12.64
N SER A 143 -12.19 -0.49 11.37
CA SER A 143 -11.83 -1.82 10.90
C SER A 143 -10.32 -2.04 10.93
N THR A 144 -9.53 -1.10 10.36
CA THR A 144 -8.06 -1.16 10.37
C THR A 144 -7.52 -1.29 11.80
N LEU A 145 -8.03 -0.46 12.73
CA LEU A 145 -7.63 -0.49 14.14
C LEU A 145 -7.98 -1.81 14.83
N ALA A 146 -9.16 -2.37 14.55
CA ALA A 146 -9.59 -3.64 15.10
C ALA A 146 -8.68 -4.80 14.65
N TYR A 147 -8.34 -4.86 13.34
CA TYR A 147 -7.44 -5.89 12.80
C TYR A 147 -6.01 -5.76 13.36
N LEU A 148 -5.46 -4.56 13.43
CA LEU A 148 -4.14 -4.32 14.03
C LEU A 148 -4.09 -4.74 15.49
N THR A 149 -5.11 -4.35 16.27
CA THR A 149 -5.19 -4.71 17.68
C THR A 149 -5.26 -6.23 17.86
N ALA A 150 -6.11 -6.91 17.09
CA ALA A 150 -6.25 -8.36 17.15
C ALA A 150 -4.95 -9.08 16.70
N ALA A 151 -4.27 -8.58 15.68
CA ALA A 151 -3.00 -9.12 15.22
C ALA A 151 -1.90 -9.00 16.29
N GLY A 152 -1.81 -7.85 16.96
CA GLY A 152 -0.85 -7.64 18.04
C GLY A 152 -1.15 -8.40 19.33
N GLN A 153 -2.44 -8.76 19.55
CA GLN A 153 -2.88 -9.54 20.72
C GLN A 153 -2.94 -11.05 20.48
N SER A 154 -2.74 -11.52 19.25
CA SER A 154 -2.69 -12.95 18.94
C SER A 154 -1.46 -13.62 19.56
N SER A 155 -1.49 -14.94 19.67
CA SER A 155 -0.38 -15.71 20.25
C SER A 155 0.05 -16.83 19.28
N PRO A 156 1.23 -16.69 18.64
CA PRO A 156 2.12 -15.51 18.66
C PRO A 156 1.49 -14.30 17.94
N PRO A 157 1.97 -13.06 18.21
CA PRO A 157 1.55 -11.88 17.47
C PRO A 157 1.86 -12.01 15.97
N LEU A 158 0.95 -11.50 15.12
CA LEU A 158 1.20 -11.45 13.68
C LEU A 158 2.21 -10.33 13.36
N THR A 159 3.04 -10.56 12.37
CA THR A 159 3.83 -9.47 11.77
C THR A 159 2.89 -8.55 10.99
N SER A 160 2.65 -7.35 11.49
CA SER A 160 1.73 -6.39 10.89
C SER A 160 2.48 -5.31 10.12
N VAL A 161 1.98 -4.98 8.92
CA VAL A 161 2.50 -3.93 8.05
C VAL A 161 1.39 -2.94 7.73
N PHE A 162 1.67 -1.65 7.90
CA PHE A 162 0.72 -0.58 7.61
C PHE A 162 1.29 0.43 6.62
N ASN A 163 0.52 0.70 5.59
CA ASN A 163 0.74 1.81 4.67
C ASN A 163 -0.39 2.83 4.88
N PRO A 164 -0.15 3.97 5.58
CA PRO A 164 -1.18 4.94 5.98
C PRO A 164 -1.63 5.82 4.81
N SER A 165 -1.99 5.22 3.70
CA SER A 165 -2.45 5.94 2.52
C SER A 165 -3.92 5.61 2.21
N PRO A 166 -4.79 6.65 2.05
CA PRO A 166 -4.56 8.07 2.34
C PRO A 166 -4.18 8.33 3.80
N MET A 167 -3.44 9.42 4.05
CA MET A 167 -2.96 9.74 5.39
C MET A 167 -4.12 9.98 6.37
N LEU A 168 -3.90 9.57 7.62
CA LEU A 168 -4.79 9.81 8.75
C LEU A 168 -4.70 11.27 9.22
N THR A 169 -5.76 11.75 9.87
CA THR A 169 -5.71 13.07 10.51
C THR A 169 -4.72 13.08 11.69
N PRO A 170 -4.16 14.24 12.07
CA PRO A 170 -3.25 14.34 13.21
C PRO A 170 -3.81 13.75 14.53
N ALA A 171 -5.10 13.92 14.79
CA ALA A 171 -5.75 13.34 15.96
C ALA A 171 -5.76 11.81 15.91
N GLN A 172 -6.12 11.23 14.75
CA GLN A 172 -6.13 9.78 14.55
C GLN A 172 -4.73 9.16 14.66
N LEU A 173 -3.69 9.86 14.18
CA LEU A 173 -2.30 9.42 14.27
C LEU A 173 -1.80 9.35 15.71
N ARG A 174 -2.18 10.33 16.55
CA ARG A 174 -1.81 10.35 17.98
C ARG A 174 -2.49 9.24 18.78
N GLU A 175 -3.68 8.82 18.39
CA GLU A 175 -4.45 7.76 19.05
C GLU A 175 -4.21 6.37 18.40
N PHE A 176 -3.42 6.31 17.33
CA PHE A 176 -3.18 5.07 16.60
C PHE A 176 -2.43 4.05 17.48
N PRO A 177 -2.83 2.76 17.46
CA PRO A 177 -2.25 1.74 18.34
C PRO A 177 -0.88 1.24 17.83
N TRP A 178 0.11 2.13 17.72
CA TRP A 178 1.45 1.88 17.20
C TRP A 178 2.14 0.67 17.83
N LYS A 179 1.84 0.37 19.10
CA LYS A 179 2.39 -0.79 19.83
C LYS A 179 2.02 -2.14 19.21
N HIS A 180 0.99 -2.21 18.36
CA HIS A 180 0.53 -3.42 17.67
C HIS A 180 1.03 -3.49 16.22
N LEU A 181 1.83 -2.51 15.79
CA LEU A 181 2.41 -2.46 14.46
C LEU A 181 3.84 -3.00 14.47
N SER A 182 4.21 -3.79 13.45
CA SER A 182 5.59 -4.25 13.25
C SER A 182 6.34 -3.37 12.27
N TRP A 183 5.70 -2.97 11.17
CA TRP A 183 6.33 -2.18 10.11
C TRP A 183 5.41 -1.10 9.58
N LEU A 184 5.96 0.10 9.42
CA LEU A 184 5.34 1.25 8.78
C LEU A 184 6.01 1.47 7.42
N ILE A 185 5.21 1.60 6.35
CA ILE A 185 5.68 1.94 5.00
C ILE A 185 5.06 3.28 4.61
N VAL A 186 5.90 4.29 4.39
CA VAL A 186 5.50 5.65 4.00
C VAL A 186 6.36 6.16 2.85
N ASN A 187 5.89 7.17 2.14
CA ASN A 187 6.74 7.99 1.29
C ASN A 187 7.25 9.22 2.05
N GLU A 188 8.08 10.06 1.42
CA GLU A 188 8.65 11.26 2.02
C GLU A 188 7.59 12.28 2.47
N GLY A 189 6.50 12.41 1.71
CA GLY A 189 5.38 13.29 2.05
C GLY A 189 4.61 12.77 3.27
N GLU A 190 4.27 11.48 3.25
CA GLU A 190 3.58 10.80 4.35
C GLU A 190 4.42 10.80 5.64
N LEU A 191 5.75 10.68 5.53
CA LEU A 191 6.65 10.86 6.67
C LEU A 191 6.58 12.29 7.23
N GLY A 192 6.54 13.29 6.35
CA GLY A 192 6.36 14.70 6.73
C GLY A 192 5.05 14.94 7.47
N ASP A 193 3.94 14.39 6.97
CA ASP A 193 2.62 14.49 7.60
C ASP A 193 2.61 13.87 9.02
N LEU A 194 3.27 12.71 9.20
CA LEU A 194 3.45 12.08 10.52
C LEU A 194 4.22 12.97 11.48
N LEU A 195 5.35 13.52 11.04
CA LEU A 195 6.18 14.39 11.85
C LEU A 195 5.41 15.65 12.28
N LEU A 196 4.71 16.30 11.34
CA LEU A 196 3.86 17.46 11.64
C LEU A 196 2.73 17.10 12.61
N ALA A 197 2.08 15.95 12.46
CA ALA A 197 1.03 15.48 13.37
C ALA A 197 1.53 15.30 14.79
N PHE A 198 2.80 14.96 14.99
CA PHE A 198 3.42 14.76 16.29
C PHE A 198 4.14 15.99 16.82
N GLY A 199 4.00 17.14 16.17
CA GLY A 199 4.51 18.43 16.65
C GLY A 199 5.90 18.80 16.15
N SER A 200 6.46 18.06 15.21
CA SER A 200 7.70 18.45 14.52
C SER A 200 7.44 19.59 13.54
N SER A 201 8.48 20.37 13.27
CA SER A 201 8.51 21.32 12.15
C SER A 201 9.23 20.75 10.92
N ALA A 202 9.77 19.53 10.98
CA ALA A 202 10.45 18.89 9.89
C ALA A 202 9.43 18.37 8.85
N ASN A 203 9.65 18.70 7.60
CA ASN A 203 8.85 18.18 6.48
C ASN A 203 9.76 17.68 5.35
N PRO A 204 10.14 16.40 5.35
CA PRO A 204 10.94 15.82 4.28
C PRO A 204 10.28 15.93 2.91
N GLY A 205 8.93 15.92 2.82
CA GLY A 205 8.19 16.07 1.56
C GLY A 205 8.39 17.42 0.86
N GLU A 206 8.80 18.46 1.59
CA GLU A 206 9.14 19.78 1.06
C GLU A 206 10.65 19.97 0.84
N ALA A 207 11.45 18.93 1.04
CA ALA A 207 12.89 19.01 0.90
C ALA A 207 13.33 19.19 -0.56
N LYS A 208 14.40 19.96 -0.77
CA LYS A 208 15.05 19.95 -2.06
C LYS A 208 15.64 18.57 -2.36
N GLU A 209 15.80 18.29 -3.63
CA GLU A 209 16.20 16.97 -4.10
C GLU A 209 17.52 16.46 -3.51
N ASP A 210 18.50 17.34 -3.34
CA ASP A 210 19.83 17.07 -2.76
C ASP A 210 19.81 16.88 -1.23
N GLU A 211 18.77 17.41 -0.54
CA GLU A 211 18.61 17.33 0.91
C GLU A 211 17.65 16.21 1.36
N LEU A 212 16.85 15.68 0.44
CA LEU A 212 15.73 14.76 0.74
C LEU A 212 16.17 13.56 1.59
N GLN A 213 17.23 12.86 1.18
CA GLN A 213 17.70 11.67 1.89
C GLN A 213 18.13 12.00 3.33
N ALA A 214 18.86 13.10 3.52
CA ALA A 214 19.32 13.50 4.85
C ALA A 214 18.16 13.91 5.76
N LYS A 215 17.20 14.71 5.24
CA LYS A 215 16.02 15.16 5.98
C LYS A 215 15.09 14.00 6.32
N ALA A 216 14.86 13.08 5.38
CA ALA A 216 14.05 11.91 5.65
C ALA A 216 14.71 10.96 6.66
N SER A 217 16.04 10.79 6.60
CA SER A 217 16.78 10.01 7.60
C SER A 217 16.67 10.62 9.01
N ALA A 218 16.84 11.92 9.12
CA ALA A 218 16.64 12.64 10.39
C ALA A 218 15.18 12.52 10.88
N GLY A 219 14.20 12.65 9.96
CA GLY A 219 12.79 12.52 10.29
C GLY A 219 12.41 11.12 10.80
N ILE A 220 13.00 10.05 10.27
CA ILE A 220 12.80 8.68 10.76
C ILE A 220 13.27 8.57 12.22
N LEU A 221 14.44 9.11 12.55
CA LEU A 221 14.96 9.08 13.91
C LEU A 221 14.10 9.93 14.86
N GLU A 222 13.69 11.11 14.42
CA GLU A 222 12.79 11.97 15.18
C GLU A 222 11.44 11.31 15.45
N LEU A 223 10.84 10.67 14.42
CA LEU A 223 9.60 9.90 14.58
C LEU A 223 9.76 8.78 15.60
N HIS A 224 10.88 8.05 15.55
CA HIS A 224 11.16 6.95 16.47
C HIS A 224 11.34 7.43 17.92
N GLU A 225 11.87 8.62 18.15
CA GLU A 225 12.03 9.21 19.49
C GLU A 225 10.74 9.83 20.02
N ASN A 226 9.70 10.00 19.20
CA ASN A 226 8.46 10.65 19.60
C ASN A 226 7.64 9.76 20.54
N ASP A 227 7.03 10.36 21.59
CA ASP A 227 6.26 9.63 22.60
C ASP A 227 4.93 9.05 22.09
N TYR A 228 4.38 9.60 21.00
CA TYR A 228 3.18 9.05 20.36
C TYR A 228 3.50 7.78 19.54
N PHE A 229 4.75 7.60 19.13
CA PHE A 229 5.14 6.49 18.26
C PHE A 229 5.77 5.35 19.07
N SER A 230 5.53 4.11 18.65
CA SER A 230 6.11 2.94 19.33
C SER A 230 7.55 2.69 18.86
N LYS A 231 8.46 2.59 19.80
CA LYS A 231 9.90 2.33 19.55
C LYS A 231 10.22 0.95 18.98
N ASN A 232 9.22 0.06 18.89
CA ASN A 232 9.38 -1.28 18.33
C ASN A 232 8.96 -1.38 16.86
N VAL A 233 8.53 -0.28 16.24
CA VAL A 233 8.08 -0.26 14.84
C VAL A 233 9.26 -0.04 13.91
N GLY A 234 9.46 -0.96 12.96
CA GLY A 234 10.34 -0.74 11.83
C GLY A 234 9.72 0.25 10.84
N ILE A 235 10.54 1.09 10.22
CA ILE A 235 10.08 2.14 9.30
C ILE A 235 10.77 1.96 7.95
N ILE A 236 9.99 2.04 6.89
CA ILE A 236 10.49 2.14 5.51
C ILE A 236 9.93 3.42 4.93
N CYS A 237 10.82 4.29 4.45
CA CYS A 237 10.46 5.50 3.73
C CYS A 237 10.91 5.39 2.27
N THR A 238 9.94 5.35 1.35
CA THR A 238 10.23 5.36 -0.09
C THR A 238 10.52 6.79 -0.55
N LEU A 239 11.54 6.95 -1.42
CA LEU A 239 12.03 8.22 -1.94
C LEU A 239 11.93 8.26 -3.48
N GLY A 240 10.95 7.59 -4.04
CA GLY A 240 10.75 7.51 -5.49
C GLY A 240 11.97 6.99 -6.22
N ALA A 241 12.44 7.74 -7.24
CA ALA A 241 13.59 7.38 -8.04
C ALA A 241 14.94 7.33 -7.25
N LYS A 242 14.97 7.84 -6.02
CA LYS A 242 16.16 7.81 -5.15
C LYS A 242 16.27 6.51 -4.34
N GLY A 243 15.24 5.67 -4.32
CA GLY A 243 15.26 4.42 -3.56
C GLY A 243 14.53 4.51 -2.24
N ILE A 244 15.12 3.97 -1.18
CA ILE A 244 14.46 3.86 0.13
C ILE A 244 15.42 4.12 1.28
N LEU A 245 14.87 4.65 2.37
CA LEU A 245 15.45 4.57 3.71
C LEU A 245 14.70 3.49 4.48
N TYR A 246 15.40 2.80 5.36
CA TYR A 246 14.79 1.81 6.24
C TYR A 246 15.41 1.87 7.64
N TYR A 247 14.61 1.65 8.62
CA TYR A 247 15.00 1.61 10.02
C TYR A 247 14.44 0.35 10.68
N GLU A 248 15.32 -0.41 11.31
CA GLU A 248 14.97 -1.53 12.17
C GLU A 248 15.28 -1.13 13.61
N PRO A 249 14.36 -1.30 14.58
CA PRO A 249 14.56 -0.86 15.95
C PRO A 249 15.90 -1.30 16.55
N GLY A 250 16.66 -0.34 17.07
CA GLY A 250 17.98 -0.58 17.64
C GLY A 250 19.14 -0.65 16.64
N LYS A 251 18.87 -0.37 15.35
CA LYS A 251 19.91 -0.28 14.31
C LYS A 251 20.02 1.15 13.76
N GLU A 252 21.01 1.39 12.94
CA GLU A 252 21.14 2.64 12.20
C GLU A 252 20.16 2.69 11.02
N VAL A 253 19.81 3.91 10.59
CA VAL A 253 19.02 4.10 9.36
C VAL A 253 19.85 3.64 8.17
N GLY A 254 19.35 2.65 7.45
CA GLY A 254 19.96 2.15 6.23
C GLY A 254 19.37 2.83 4.99
N TYR A 255 20.15 2.83 3.91
CA TYR A 255 19.74 3.32 2.60
C TYR A 255 20.01 2.29 1.52
N LEU A 256 19.07 2.16 0.59
CA LEU A 256 19.24 1.41 -0.65
C LEU A 256 18.79 2.27 -1.84
N PRO A 257 19.64 2.42 -2.88
CA PRO A 257 19.26 3.14 -4.09
C PRO A 257 18.16 2.41 -4.85
N ALA A 258 17.40 3.14 -5.66
CA ALA A 258 16.42 2.53 -6.57
C ALA A 258 17.12 1.55 -7.53
N ALA A 259 16.40 0.53 -7.96
CA ALA A 259 16.91 -0.40 -8.95
C ALA A 259 17.16 0.32 -10.29
N LYS A 260 18.21 -0.08 -10.98
CA LYS A 260 18.49 0.43 -12.34
C LYS A 260 17.38 -0.04 -13.29
N LEU A 261 16.75 0.91 -13.97
CA LEU A 261 15.74 0.62 -14.97
C LEU A 261 16.37 0.08 -16.26
N GLN A 262 15.67 -0.81 -16.94
CA GLN A 262 16.02 -1.32 -18.27
C GLN A 262 15.26 -0.59 -19.38
N ASN A 263 14.07 -0.06 -19.05
CA ASN A 263 13.22 0.69 -19.97
C ASN A 263 12.85 2.04 -19.34
N PRO A 264 12.40 3.03 -20.14
CA PRO A 264 11.87 4.28 -19.61
C PRO A 264 10.67 4.05 -18.67
N VAL A 265 10.52 4.95 -17.70
CA VAL A 265 9.32 5.01 -16.85
C VAL A 265 8.10 5.26 -17.72
N LYS A 266 7.07 4.44 -17.58
CA LYS A 266 5.78 4.58 -18.24
C LYS A 266 4.70 5.06 -17.29
N ASP A 267 4.62 4.44 -16.11
CA ASP A 267 3.57 4.71 -15.14
C ASP A 267 4.10 4.40 -13.73
N THR A 268 3.93 5.31 -12.79
CA THR A 268 4.34 5.11 -11.40
C THR A 268 3.21 4.63 -10.50
N THR A 269 1.99 4.48 -11.07
CA THR A 269 0.81 4.02 -10.35
C THR A 269 1.03 2.61 -9.80
N GLY A 270 0.69 2.41 -8.53
CA GLY A 270 0.82 1.09 -7.89
C GLY A 270 2.24 0.68 -7.46
N ALA A 271 3.28 1.48 -7.74
CA ALA A 271 4.65 1.15 -7.33
C ALA A 271 4.79 0.99 -5.81
N GLY A 272 4.11 1.83 -5.02
CA GLY A 272 4.05 1.72 -3.55
C GLY A 272 3.31 0.46 -3.10
N ASP A 273 2.23 0.08 -3.77
CA ASP A 273 1.48 -1.15 -3.49
C ASP A 273 2.31 -2.40 -3.87
N CYS A 274 2.99 -2.35 -5.01
CA CYS A 274 3.98 -3.37 -5.42
C CYS A 274 5.05 -3.53 -4.35
N PHE A 275 5.63 -2.43 -3.85
CA PHE A 275 6.63 -2.45 -2.79
C PHE A 275 6.08 -3.13 -1.53
N ALA A 276 4.91 -2.71 -1.03
CA ALA A 276 4.31 -3.24 0.19
C ALA A 276 4.03 -4.75 0.09
N GLY A 277 3.47 -5.21 -1.03
CA GLY A 277 3.19 -6.62 -1.27
C GLY A 277 4.46 -7.47 -1.36
N TYR A 278 5.47 -7.03 -2.09
CA TYR A 278 6.76 -7.70 -2.19
C TYR A 278 7.50 -7.74 -0.85
N PHE A 279 7.41 -6.67 -0.06
CA PHE A 279 8.01 -6.61 1.27
C PHE A 279 7.41 -7.66 2.20
N VAL A 280 6.09 -7.72 2.30
CA VAL A 280 5.40 -8.74 3.10
C VAL A 280 5.77 -10.16 2.65
N ALA A 281 5.74 -10.42 1.34
CA ALA A 281 6.13 -11.72 0.80
C ALA A 281 7.60 -12.07 1.09
N GLY A 282 8.49 -11.08 1.15
CA GLY A 282 9.89 -11.24 1.57
C GLY A 282 9.99 -11.67 3.04
N LEU A 283 9.25 -11.00 3.94
CA LEU A 283 9.16 -11.36 5.35
C LEU A 283 8.60 -12.78 5.55
N MET A 284 7.53 -13.13 4.83
CA MET A 284 6.91 -14.46 4.87
C MET A 284 7.91 -15.59 4.52
N ARG A 285 8.87 -15.33 3.64
CA ARG A 285 9.90 -16.27 3.24
C ARG A 285 11.08 -16.32 4.22
N GLY A 286 11.09 -15.53 5.28
CA GLY A 286 12.20 -15.45 6.24
C GLY A 286 13.49 -14.92 5.62
N LYS A 287 13.40 -14.07 4.58
CA LYS A 287 14.55 -13.41 3.98
C LYS A 287 15.17 -12.40 4.96
N SER A 288 16.46 -12.13 4.82
CA SER A 288 17.05 -10.98 5.49
C SER A 288 16.34 -9.70 5.07
N LEU A 289 16.26 -8.69 5.94
CA LEU A 289 15.62 -7.42 5.61
C LEU A 289 16.22 -6.82 4.33
N GLN A 290 17.54 -6.82 4.21
CA GLN A 290 18.21 -6.27 3.02
C GLN A 290 17.87 -7.02 1.73
N ASP A 291 17.79 -8.38 1.76
CA ASP A 291 17.43 -9.15 0.57
C ASP A 291 15.96 -8.96 0.18
N ALA A 292 15.07 -8.84 1.18
CA ALA A 292 13.68 -8.50 0.93
C ALA A 292 13.55 -7.13 0.27
N LEU A 293 14.22 -6.11 0.82
CA LEU A 293 14.20 -4.74 0.29
C LEU A 293 14.81 -4.61 -1.12
N LYS A 294 15.94 -5.30 -1.39
CA LYS A 294 16.50 -5.35 -2.75
C LYS A 294 15.52 -5.96 -3.75
N THR A 295 14.83 -7.03 -3.35
CA THR A 295 13.80 -7.66 -4.18
C THR A 295 12.64 -6.69 -4.45
N CYS A 296 12.18 -5.94 -3.44
CA CYS A 296 11.16 -4.91 -3.60
C CYS A 296 11.57 -3.82 -4.60
N LEU A 297 12.79 -3.32 -4.49
CA LEU A 297 13.30 -2.26 -5.38
C LEU A 297 13.33 -2.71 -6.84
N VAL A 298 13.78 -3.96 -7.10
CA VAL A 298 13.77 -4.51 -8.46
C VAL A 298 12.34 -4.72 -8.97
N ALA A 299 11.42 -5.20 -8.12
CA ALA A 299 10.01 -5.34 -8.48
C ALA A 299 9.38 -3.99 -8.83
N CYS A 300 9.64 -2.94 -8.02
CA CYS A 300 9.19 -1.58 -8.32
C CYS A 300 9.80 -1.03 -9.61
N GLY A 301 11.09 -1.32 -9.88
CA GLY A 301 11.74 -0.93 -11.14
C GLY A 301 11.03 -1.53 -12.37
N ILE A 302 10.67 -2.83 -12.30
CA ILE A 302 9.88 -3.47 -13.37
C ILE A 302 8.47 -2.88 -13.43
N CYS A 303 7.83 -2.64 -12.28
CA CYS A 303 6.49 -2.06 -12.20
C CYS A 303 6.42 -0.73 -12.94
N VAL A 304 7.30 0.23 -12.65
CA VAL A 304 7.26 1.57 -13.27
C VAL A 304 7.61 1.60 -14.76
N GLU A 305 8.21 0.54 -15.28
CA GLU A 305 8.44 0.35 -16.73
C GLU A 305 7.20 -0.11 -17.49
N ASN A 306 6.11 -0.44 -16.79
CA ASN A 306 4.86 -0.95 -17.35
C ASN A 306 3.67 -0.07 -16.90
N GLU A 307 2.54 -0.18 -17.60
CA GLU A 307 1.34 0.58 -17.27
C GLU A 307 0.41 -0.19 -16.32
N GLY A 308 -0.30 0.57 -15.48
CA GLY A 308 -1.34 0.09 -14.58
C GLY A 308 -0.84 -0.32 -13.20
N ALA A 309 -1.74 -0.39 -12.23
CA ALA A 309 -1.39 -0.69 -10.85
C ALA A 309 -1.16 -2.19 -10.61
N MET A 310 -2.11 -3.05 -11.01
CA MET A 310 -1.98 -4.50 -10.88
C MET A 310 -1.25 -5.12 -12.06
N GLU A 311 -1.54 -4.64 -13.27
CA GLU A 311 -1.01 -5.18 -14.52
C GLU A 311 0.52 -5.05 -14.60
N SER A 312 1.06 -3.99 -14.01
CA SER A 312 2.49 -3.71 -14.00
C SER A 312 3.28 -4.56 -12.99
N VAL A 313 2.61 -5.18 -12.01
CA VAL A 313 3.28 -5.95 -10.95
C VAL A 313 3.93 -7.21 -11.53
N PRO A 314 5.27 -7.35 -11.46
CA PRO A 314 5.98 -8.50 -12.02
C PRO A 314 5.70 -9.80 -11.23
N THR A 315 6.04 -10.94 -11.81
CA THR A 315 6.15 -12.21 -11.07
C THR A 315 7.47 -12.26 -10.31
N LEU A 316 7.53 -13.09 -9.27
CA LEU A 316 8.77 -13.33 -8.53
C LEU A 316 9.89 -13.84 -9.45
N ASP A 317 9.56 -14.63 -10.48
CA ASP A 317 10.58 -15.18 -11.38
C ASP A 317 11.17 -14.10 -12.30
N ALA A 318 10.34 -13.18 -12.82
CA ALA A 318 10.84 -12.01 -13.56
C ALA A 318 11.77 -11.12 -12.71
N VAL A 319 11.46 -10.98 -11.41
CA VAL A 319 12.32 -10.24 -10.48
C VAL A 319 13.64 -10.98 -10.24
N LYS A 320 13.61 -12.32 -10.06
CA LYS A 320 14.84 -13.12 -9.91
C LYS A 320 15.73 -13.05 -11.14
N GLU A 321 15.15 -13.14 -12.35
CA GLU A 321 15.88 -13.00 -13.61
C GLU A 321 16.60 -11.64 -13.72
N ARG A 322 15.98 -10.56 -13.23
CA ARG A 322 16.59 -9.24 -13.22
C ARG A 322 17.67 -9.08 -12.12
N LEU A 323 17.61 -9.85 -11.05
CA LEU A 323 18.60 -9.87 -9.96
C LEU A 323 19.84 -10.70 -10.28
N ALA A 324 19.71 -11.67 -11.21
CA ALA A 324 20.80 -12.57 -11.64
C ALA A 324 21.80 -11.84 -12.54
#